data_103b58216e7e875439847a4b683418f5
#
_entry.id   103b58216e7e875439847a4b683418f5
#
_cell.length_a   1.000
_cell.length_b   1.000
_cell.length_c   1.000
_cell.angle_alpha   90.00
_cell.angle_beta   90.00
_cell.angle_gamma   90.00
#
_symmetry.space_group_name_H-M   'P 1'
#
loop_
_entity.id
_entity.type
_entity.pdbx_description
1 polymer ?
#
loop_
_entity_poly.entity_id
_entity_poly.type
_entity_poly.pdbx_seq_one_letter_code
_entity_poly.pdbx_strand_id
1 'polypeptide(L)'
;IQNQWMELADFKSIYWWEWGHRQLGRAIGLVWALGFFGFLIARQIPTGWTGRLFLLGLLGGAQGGIGWWMVASGVTQGEGMVAVASYRLATHLGLAFVILGFIAWYFYMMGRSERDLMQARRAKEAKLFGLSTGLLHFAFLQILLGALVAGIDAGRGYTDWPLMAGQMIPPDPFVFEPIWRNFFENA
;
A
#
# COMPACT_ATOMS: atom_id res chain seq x y z
N ILE A 1 11.27 -26.88 -0.40
CA ILE A 1 11.69 -25.52 0.00
C ILE A 1 11.85 -24.71 -1.27
N GLN A 2 11.06 -23.63 -1.43
CA GLN A 2 10.90 -22.91 -2.71
C GLN A 2 12.20 -22.23 -3.22
N ASN A 3 13.16 -21.98 -2.34
CA ASN A 3 14.40 -21.25 -2.65
C ASN A 3 15.67 -22.13 -2.55
N GLN A 4 15.57 -23.44 -2.72
CA GLN A 4 16.75 -24.34 -2.66
C GLN A 4 17.77 -24.11 -3.78
N TRP A 5 17.33 -23.45 -4.87
CA TRP A 5 18.17 -23.09 -6.01
C TRP A 5 18.89 -21.73 -5.84
N MET A 6 18.52 -20.96 -4.80
CA MET A 6 19.04 -19.61 -4.56
C MET A 6 20.45 -19.66 -4.00
N GLU A 7 21.38 -19.00 -4.65
CA GLU A 7 22.73 -18.82 -4.16
C GLU A 7 22.79 -17.76 -3.05
N LEU A 8 23.86 -17.79 -2.25
CA LEU A 8 24.07 -16.83 -1.18
C LEU A 8 24.11 -15.37 -1.67
N ALA A 9 24.55 -15.13 -2.88
CA ALA A 9 24.58 -13.80 -3.51
C ALA A 9 23.15 -13.28 -3.76
N ASP A 10 22.26 -14.13 -4.29
CA ASP A 10 20.87 -13.81 -4.57
C ASP A 10 20.13 -13.53 -3.27
N PHE A 11 20.31 -14.38 -2.25
CA PHE A 11 19.74 -14.18 -0.92
C PHE A 11 20.17 -12.85 -0.30
N LYS A 12 21.48 -12.49 -0.39
CA LYS A 12 21.97 -11.21 0.14
C LYS A 12 21.31 -10.02 -0.54
N SER A 13 21.07 -10.08 -1.85
CA SER A 13 20.39 -9.01 -2.58
C SER A 13 18.98 -8.76 -2.00
N ILE A 14 18.17 -9.82 -1.87
CA ILE A 14 16.82 -9.72 -1.31
C ILE A 14 16.86 -9.24 0.15
N TYR A 15 17.77 -9.82 0.95
CA TYR A 15 17.92 -9.46 2.36
C TYR A 15 18.21 -7.98 2.56
N TRP A 16 19.11 -7.37 1.77
CA TRP A 16 19.45 -5.97 1.93
C TRP A 16 18.31 -5.03 1.55
N TRP A 17 17.52 -5.37 0.52
CA TRP A 17 16.33 -4.61 0.16
C TRP A 17 15.27 -4.67 1.26
N GLU A 18 14.98 -5.85 1.78
CA GLU A 18 14.03 -6.01 2.87
C GLU A 18 14.50 -5.33 4.16
N TRP A 19 15.79 -5.48 4.50
CA TRP A 19 16.38 -4.83 5.65
C TRP A 19 16.30 -3.31 5.51
N GLY A 20 16.71 -2.77 4.37
CA GLY A 20 16.67 -1.35 4.06
C GLY A 20 15.26 -0.77 4.16
N HIS A 21 14.27 -1.45 3.59
CA HIS A 21 12.86 -1.07 3.69
C HIS A 21 12.40 -1.00 5.16
N ARG A 22 12.74 -2.01 5.98
CA ARG A 22 12.40 -2.02 7.41
C ARG A 22 13.09 -0.90 8.19
N GLN A 23 14.37 -0.61 7.89
CA GLN A 23 15.08 0.51 8.55
C GLN A 23 14.49 1.86 8.12
N LEU A 24 14.16 2.03 6.86
CA LEU A 24 13.50 3.24 6.38
C LEU A 24 12.15 3.48 7.08
N GLY A 25 11.33 2.42 7.24
CA GLY A 25 10.07 2.52 7.97
C GLY A 25 10.27 2.94 9.44
N ARG A 26 11.29 2.39 10.11
CA ARG A 26 11.65 2.79 11.49
C ARG A 26 12.12 4.24 11.55
N ALA A 27 12.96 4.66 10.60
CA ALA A 27 13.46 6.02 10.53
C ALA A 27 12.32 7.04 10.29
N ILE A 28 11.39 6.74 9.39
CA ILE A 28 10.20 7.57 9.15
C ILE A 28 9.36 7.69 10.43
N GLY A 29 9.11 6.58 11.12
CA GLY A 29 8.37 6.59 12.37
C GLY A 29 9.07 7.43 13.46
N LEU A 30 10.39 7.30 13.58
CA LEU A 30 11.19 8.09 14.53
C LEU A 30 11.16 9.60 14.19
N VAL A 31 11.36 9.95 12.92
CA VAL A 31 11.31 11.35 12.47
C VAL A 31 9.94 11.96 12.73
N TRP A 32 8.87 11.20 12.42
CA TRP A 32 7.52 11.65 12.75
C TRP A 32 7.33 11.86 14.26
N ALA A 33 7.76 10.89 15.08
CA ALA A 33 7.59 10.97 16.53
C ALA A 33 8.35 12.16 17.13
N LEU A 34 9.63 12.31 16.79
CA LEU A 34 10.45 13.42 17.26
C LEU A 34 9.89 14.78 16.83
N GLY A 35 9.48 14.88 15.56
CA GLY A 35 8.87 16.08 15.03
C GLY A 35 7.53 16.40 15.69
N PHE A 36 6.61 15.44 15.71
CA PHE A 36 5.27 15.63 16.28
C PHE A 36 5.31 16.00 17.76
N PHE A 37 6.01 15.22 18.58
CA PHE A 37 6.10 15.49 20.02
C PHE A 37 6.95 16.71 20.34
N GLY A 38 8.02 16.97 19.58
CA GLY A 38 8.83 18.17 19.71
C GLY A 38 8.00 19.44 19.48
N PHE A 39 7.28 19.53 18.35
CA PHE A 39 6.42 20.68 18.06
C PHE A 39 5.20 20.77 19.00
N LEU A 40 4.67 19.63 19.46
CA LEU A 40 3.58 19.59 20.45
C LEU A 40 4.03 20.20 21.78
N ILE A 41 5.18 19.77 22.30
CA ILE A 41 5.76 20.27 23.57
C ILE A 41 6.11 21.75 23.42
N ALA A 42 6.69 22.14 22.29
CA ALA A 42 7.02 23.54 21.99
C ALA A 42 5.78 24.42 21.72
N ARG A 43 4.57 23.84 21.67
CA ARG A 43 3.30 24.52 21.32
C ARG A 43 3.35 25.26 19.97
N GLN A 44 4.05 24.67 19.01
CA GLN A 44 4.23 25.24 17.67
C GLN A 44 3.33 24.61 16.61
N ILE A 45 2.51 23.63 16.96
CA ILE A 45 1.53 23.04 16.05
C ILE A 45 0.39 24.06 15.82
N PRO A 46 0.09 24.44 14.57
CA PRO A 46 -1.00 25.34 14.28
C PRO A 46 -2.36 24.80 14.77
N THR A 47 -3.25 25.72 15.13
CA THR A 47 -4.60 25.34 15.60
C THR A 47 -5.32 24.45 14.61
N GLY A 48 -5.92 23.35 15.08
CA GLY A 48 -6.62 22.36 14.25
C GLY A 48 -5.74 21.34 13.53
N TRP A 49 -4.39 21.40 13.68
CA TRP A 49 -3.48 20.46 13.01
C TRP A 49 -3.03 19.29 13.88
N THR A 50 -3.14 19.40 15.20
CA THR A 50 -2.67 18.35 16.12
C THR A 50 -3.29 16.98 15.80
N GLY A 51 -4.62 16.91 15.65
CA GLY A 51 -5.30 15.66 15.32
C GLY A 51 -4.95 15.11 13.93
N ARG A 52 -4.75 15.99 12.95
CA ARG A 52 -4.36 15.58 11.58
C ARG A 52 -2.95 14.99 11.55
N LEU A 53 -2.01 15.63 12.22
CA LEU A 53 -0.63 15.14 12.31
C LEU A 53 -0.54 13.86 13.16
N PHE A 54 -1.34 13.77 14.23
CA PHE A 54 -1.45 12.55 15.02
C PHE A 54 -2.01 11.38 14.21
N LEU A 55 -3.03 11.64 13.37
CA LEU A 55 -3.60 10.63 12.47
C LEU A 55 -2.55 10.04 11.53
N LEU A 56 -1.63 10.85 10.99
CA LEU A 56 -0.54 10.34 10.14
C LEU A 56 0.35 9.35 10.90
N GLY A 57 0.65 9.62 12.16
CA GLY A 57 1.43 8.70 12.99
C GLY A 57 0.68 7.40 13.31
N LEU A 58 -0.63 7.51 13.58
CA LEU A 58 -1.49 6.35 13.80
C LEU A 58 -1.55 5.46 12.54
N LEU A 59 -1.74 6.07 11.38
CA LEU A 59 -1.73 5.37 10.10
C LEU A 59 -0.36 4.76 9.80
N GLY A 60 0.74 5.45 10.10
CA GLY A 60 2.10 4.93 9.99
C GLY A 60 2.33 3.73 10.91
N GLY A 61 1.83 3.77 12.13
CA GLY A 61 1.84 2.62 13.05
C GLY A 61 1.03 1.43 12.53
N ALA A 62 -0.18 1.69 12.00
CA ALA A 62 -1.01 0.69 11.36
C ALA A 62 -0.32 0.08 10.13
N GLN A 63 0.38 0.89 9.33
CA GLN A 63 1.18 0.44 8.19
C GLN A 63 2.26 -0.56 8.62
N GLY A 64 2.96 -0.27 9.73
CA GLY A 64 3.93 -1.19 10.32
C GLY A 64 3.30 -2.50 10.79
N GLY A 65 2.15 -2.43 11.46
CA GLY A 65 1.38 -3.60 11.92
C GLY A 65 0.90 -4.47 10.75
N ILE A 66 0.34 -3.85 9.70
CA ILE A 66 -0.11 -4.55 8.49
C ILE A 66 1.08 -5.17 7.75
N GLY A 67 2.24 -4.48 7.69
CA GLY A 67 3.45 -5.04 7.11
C GLY A 67 3.94 -6.28 7.86
N TRP A 68 3.89 -6.27 9.19
CA TRP A 68 4.19 -7.45 9.98
C TRP A 68 3.19 -8.59 9.74
N TRP A 69 1.89 -8.29 9.74
CA TRP A 69 0.84 -9.26 9.42
C TRP A 69 0.99 -9.86 8.02
N MET A 70 1.43 -9.06 7.04
CA MET A 70 1.74 -9.51 5.69
C MET A 70 2.86 -10.55 5.70
N VAL A 71 4.00 -10.25 6.32
CA VAL A 71 5.16 -11.17 6.38
C VAL A 71 4.83 -12.43 7.17
N ALA A 72 4.07 -12.32 8.26
CA ALA A 72 3.67 -13.47 9.07
C ALA A 72 2.90 -14.53 8.27
N SER A 73 2.20 -14.16 7.18
CA SER A 73 1.48 -15.13 6.35
C SER A 73 2.39 -16.07 5.57
N GLY A 74 3.58 -15.59 5.17
CA GLY A 74 4.55 -16.42 4.45
C GLY A 74 5.34 -17.38 5.34
N VAL A 75 5.29 -17.20 6.67
CA VAL A 75 6.09 -17.96 7.64
C VAL A 75 5.26 -18.98 8.42
N THR A 76 3.96 -18.72 8.62
CA THR A 76 3.10 -19.50 9.53
C THR A 76 2.11 -20.44 8.84
N GLN A 77 1.95 -20.34 7.53
CA GLN A 77 1.09 -21.26 6.78
C GLN A 77 1.90 -22.48 6.35
N GLY A 78 1.45 -23.66 6.82
CA GLY A 78 2.11 -24.95 6.79
C GLY A 78 2.82 -25.36 5.50
N GLU A 79 3.36 -26.56 5.47
CA GLU A 79 4.22 -27.10 4.41
C GLU A 79 3.66 -26.81 2.99
N GLY A 80 4.33 -25.88 2.27
CA GLY A 80 4.07 -25.60 0.86
C GLY A 80 3.72 -24.14 0.49
N MET A 81 3.33 -23.27 1.42
CA MET A 81 3.04 -21.86 1.10
C MET A 81 4.18 -20.94 1.55
N VAL A 82 5.00 -20.52 0.60
CA VAL A 82 6.15 -19.63 0.82
C VAL A 82 5.87 -18.21 0.31
N ALA A 83 4.74 -18.01 -0.38
CA ALA A 83 4.35 -16.70 -0.89
C ALA A 83 3.46 -15.93 0.11
N VAL A 84 3.69 -14.64 0.18
CA VAL A 84 2.81 -13.72 0.93
C VAL A 84 1.44 -13.68 0.26
N ALA A 85 0.36 -13.80 1.04
CA ALA A 85 -0.99 -13.73 0.49
C ALA A 85 -1.22 -12.38 -0.24
N SER A 86 -1.66 -12.45 -1.49
CA SER A 86 -1.81 -11.30 -2.40
C SER A 86 -2.69 -10.18 -1.82
N TYR A 87 -3.77 -10.54 -1.12
CA TYR A 87 -4.66 -9.56 -0.48
C TYR A 87 -3.98 -8.80 0.67
N ARG A 88 -3.02 -9.43 1.39
CA ARG A 88 -2.25 -8.76 2.44
C ARG A 88 -1.25 -7.76 1.85
N LEU A 89 -0.62 -8.15 0.73
CA LEU A 89 0.23 -7.25 -0.06
C LEU A 89 -0.59 -6.05 -0.56
N ALA A 90 -1.76 -6.29 -1.17
CA ALA A 90 -2.64 -5.24 -1.64
C ALA A 90 -3.11 -4.31 -0.51
N THR A 91 -3.41 -4.85 0.67
CA THR A 91 -3.79 -4.07 1.86
C THR A 91 -2.63 -3.17 2.33
N HIS A 92 -1.42 -3.74 2.43
CA HIS A 92 -0.23 -2.99 2.83
C HIS A 92 0.10 -1.87 1.84
N LEU A 93 0.12 -2.17 0.55
CA LEU A 93 0.37 -1.19 -0.51
C LEU A 93 -0.74 -0.13 -0.58
N GLY A 94 -2.00 -0.53 -0.50
CA GLY A 94 -3.14 0.37 -0.51
C GLY A 94 -3.10 1.38 0.64
N LEU A 95 -2.83 0.93 1.86
CA LEU A 95 -2.68 1.83 3.01
C LEU A 95 -1.49 2.79 2.83
N ALA A 96 -0.37 2.33 2.24
CA ALA A 96 0.77 3.22 1.95
C ALA A 96 0.36 4.37 1.01
N PHE A 97 -0.41 4.09 -0.05
CA PHE A 97 -0.92 5.13 -0.95
C PHE A 97 -1.97 6.04 -0.31
N VAL A 98 -2.80 5.54 0.60
CA VAL A 98 -3.71 6.38 1.41
C VAL A 98 -2.91 7.34 2.29
N ILE A 99 -1.86 6.86 2.98
CA ILE A 99 -0.97 7.70 3.79
C ILE A 99 -0.30 8.77 2.92
N LEU A 100 0.25 8.37 1.76
CA LEU A 100 0.85 9.31 0.81
C LEU A 100 -0.15 10.39 0.37
N GLY A 101 -1.40 9.99 0.08
CA GLY A 101 -2.48 10.93 -0.24
C GLY A 101 -2.75 11.93 0.86
N PHE A 102 -2.82 11.50 2.13
CA PHE A 102 -2.99 12.40 3.27
C PHE A 102 -1.78 13.33 3.46
N ILE A 103 -0.55 12.81 3.33
CA ILE A 103 0.67 13.63 3.42
C ILE A 103 0.65 14.71 2.35
N ALA A 104 0.40 14.35 1.08
CA ALA A 104 0.32 15.31 -0.02
C ALA A 104 -0.79 16.34 0.21
N TRP A 105 -1.98 15.90 0.62
CA TRP A 105 -3.09 16.78 0.90
C TRP A 105 -2.77 17.77 2.03
N TYR A 106 -2.23 17.30 3.15
CA TYR A 106 -1.87 18.15 4.28
C TYR A 106 -0.73 19.10 3.92
N PHE A 107 0.26 18.65 3.16
CA PHE A 107 1.33 19.50 2.67
C PHE A 107 0.79 20.70 1.86
N TYR A 108 -0.08 20.45 0.89
CA TYR A 108 -0.70 21.50 0.10
C TYR A 108 -1.66 22.38 0.90
N MET A 109 -2.34 21.86 1.91
CA MET A 109 -3.19 22.65 2.80
C MET A 109 -2.35 23.59 3.69
N MET A 110 -1.26 23.09 4.27
CA MET A 110 -0.38 23.90 5.14
C MET A 110 0.32 25.03 4.39
N GLY A 111 0.60 24.86 3.11
CA GLY A 111 1.23 25.88 2.26
C GLY A 111 0.29 26.98 1.79
N ARG A 112 -1.00 26.97 2.17
CA ARG A 112 -2.02 27.93 1.74
C ARG A 112 -2.66 28.66 2.90
N SER A 113 -2.97 29.95 2.71
CA SER A 113 -3.73 30.71 3.68
C SER A 113 -5.20 30.27 3.74
N GLU A 114 -5.87 30.48 4.85
CA GLU A 114 -7.32 30.24 5.00
C GLU A 114 -8.13 31.00 3.92
N ARG A 115 -7.67 32.18 3.56
CA ARG A 115 -8.28 33.00 2.50
C ARG A 115 -8.21 32.30 1.15
N ASP A 116 -7.04 31.77 0.80
CA ASP A 116 -6.83 31.06 -0.48
C ASP A 116 -7.66 29.77 -0.53
N LEU A 117 -7.75 29.03 0.57
CA LEU A 117 -8.57 27.84 0.68
C LEU A 117 -10.07 28.15 0.52
N MET A 118 -10.54 29.23 1.13
CA MET A 118 -11.94 29.67 0.96
C MET A 118 -12.21 30.12 -0.48
N GLN A 119 -11.28 30.86 -1.09
CA GLN A 119 -11.41 31.31 -2.47
C GLN A 119 -11.43 30.13 -3.44
N ALA A 120 -10.55 29.14 -3.26
CA ALA A 120 -10.51 27.92 -4.06
C ALA A 120 -11.83 27.12 -3.95
N ARG A 121 -12.44 27.07 -2.76
CA ARG A 121 -13.76 26.42 -2.58
C ARG A 121 -14.86 27.15 -3.33
N ARG A 122 -14.85 28.49 -3.37
CA ARG A 122 -15.83 29.28 -4.10
C ARG A 122 -15.67 29.19 -5.62
N ALA A 123 -14.43 29.14 -6.09
CA ALA A 123 -14.07 29.04 -7.49
C ALA A 123 -14.08 27.59 -8.02
N LYS A 124 -14.55 26.64 -7.23
CA LYS A 124 -14.53 25.21 -7.59
C LYS A 124 -15.35 24.95 -8.86
N GLU A 125 -14.67 24.47 -9.91
CA GLU A 125 -15.29 23.95 -11.11
C GLU A 125 -15.73 22.49 -10.87
N ALA A 126 -17.05 22.26 -10.83
CA ALA A 126 -17.62 20.97 -10.43
C ALA A 126 -17.21 19.83 -11.40
N LYS A 127 -17.15 20.10 -12.69
CA LYS A 127 -16.76 19.12 -13.72
C LYS A 127 -15.31 18.69 -13.54
N LEU A 128 -14.38 19.65 -13.41
CA LEU A 128 -12.96 19.37 -13.24
C LEU A 128 -12.69 18.63 -11.91
N PHE A 129 -13.36 19.04 -10.85
CA PHE A 129 -13.28 18.37 -9.56
C PHE A 129 -13.77 16.92 -9.65
N GLY A 130 -14.92 16.68 -10.30
CA GLY A 130 -15.47 15.34 -10.49
C GLY A 130 -14.55 14.44 -11.30
N LEU A 131 -14.01 14.94 -12.42
CA LEU A 131 -13.06 14.19 -13.25
C LEU A 131 -11.77 13.85 -12.50
N SER A 132 -11.19 14.81 -11.78
CA SER A 132 -9.96 14.59 -11.00
C SER A 132 -10.18 13.59 -9.86
N THR A 133 -11.33 13.69 -9.18
CA THR A 133 -11.71 12.74 -8.13
C THR A 133 -11.92 11.35 -8.71
N GLY A 134 -12.62 11.24 -9.84
CA GLY A 134 -12.81 9.98 -10.54
C GLY A 134 -11.47 9.34 -10.94
N LEU A 135 -10.58 10.11 -11.56
CA LEU A 135 -9.25 9.65 -11.94
C LEU A 135 -8.44 9.13 -10.74
N LEU A 136 -8.49 9.86 -9.61
CA LEU A 136 -7.82 9.43 -8.37
C LEU A 136 -8.32 8.08 -7.88
N HIS A 137 -9.65 7.87 -7.88
CA HIS A 137 -10.24 6.59 -7.46
C HIS A 137 -9.90 5.45 -8.42
N PHE A 138 -9.94 5.70 -9.74
CA PHE A 138 -9.54 4.70 -10.73
C PHE A 138 -8.06 4.34 -10.61
N ALA A 139 -7.18 5.33 -10.41
CA ALA A 139 -5.75 5.07 -10.19
C ALA A 139 -5.53 4.24 -8.92
N PHE A 140 -6.24 4.56 -7.83
CA PHE A 140 -6.15 3.79 -6.59
C PHE A 140 -6.66 2.35 -6.77
N LEU A 141 -7.79 2.16 -7.46
CA LEU A 141 -8.30 0.83 -7.80
C LEU A 141 -7.29 0.04 -8.64
N GLN A 142 -6.67 0.68 -9.64
CA GLN A 142 -5.64 0.06 -10.47
C GLN A 142 -4.43 -0.40 -9.64
N ILE A 143 -4.02 0.38 -8.63
CA ILE A 143 -2.94 0.01 -7.73
C ILE A 143 -3.29 -1.25 -6.93
N LEU A 144 -4.52 -1.33 -6.39
CA LEU A 144 -4.97 -2.49 -5.63
C LEU A 144 -5.06 -3.76 -6.49
N LEU A 145 -5.64 -3.64 -7.69
CA LEU A 145 -5.73 -4.76 -8.63
C LEU A 145 -4.34 -5.20 -9.10
N GLY A 146 -3.44 -4.25 -9.39
CA GLY A 146 -2.06 -4.54 -9.75
C GLY A 146 -1.29 -5.26 -8.63
N ALA A 147 -1.54 -4.91 -7.36
CA ALA A 147 -0.94 -5.60 -6.23
C ALA A 147 -1.45 -7.04 -6.07
N LEU A 148 -2.74 -7.30 -6.33
CA LEU A 148 -3.28 -8.66 -6.34
C LEU A 148 -2.63 -9.50 -7.44
N VAL A 149 -2.54 -8.98 -8.67
CA VAL A 149 -1.88 -9.64 -9.80
C VAL A 149 -0.40 -9.90 -9.54
N ALA A 150 0.30 -8.92 -8.96
CA ALA A 150 1.71 -9.07 -8.62
C ALA A 150 1.94 -10.11 -7.50
N GLY A 151 1.03 -10.16 -6.52
CA GLY A 151 1.14 -11.06 -5.38
C GLY A 151 0.96 -12.54 -5.71
N ILE A 152 0.35 -12.87 -6.86
CA ILE A 152 0.20 -14.23 -7.36
C ILE A 152 1.13 -14.55 -8.55
N ASP A 153 2.07 -13.65 -8.87
CA ASP A 153 2.98 -13.80 -10.04
C ASP A 153 2.24 -14.08 -11.37
N ALA A 154 1.01 -13.61 -11.53
CA ALA A 154 0.13 -13.93 -12.66
C ALA A 154 0.76 -13.66 -14.03
N GLY A 155 1.62 -12.64 -14.16
CA GLY A 155 2.33 -12.34 -15.39
C GLY A 155 3.40 -13.37 -15.78
N ARG A 156 3.73 -14.31 -14.89
CA ARG A 156 4.62 -15.45 -15.18
C ARG A 156 3.84 -16.70 -15.54
N GLY A 157 2.63 -16.86 -15.00
CA GLY A 157 1.75 -17.98 -15.29
C GLY A 157 1.14 -17.92 -16.70
N TYR A 158 0.65 -16.73 -17.08
CA TYR A 158 0.01 -16.49 -18.36
C TYR A 158 0.70 -15.35 -19.10
N THR A 159 1.36 -15.68 -20.21
CA THR A 159 2.13 -14.70 -21.03
C THR A 159 1.42 -14.31 -22.32
N ASP A 160 0.30 -14.94 -22.64
CA ASP A 160 -0.49 -14.78 -23.85
C ASP A 160 -1.66 -13.79 -23.63
N TRP A 161 -1.38 -12.50 -23.74
CA TRP A 161 -2.44 -11.49 -23.66
C TRP A 161 -3.19 -11.34 -25.00
N PRO A 162 -4.53 -11.24 -25.03
CA PRO A 162 -5.49 -11.14 -23.92
C PRO A 162 -5.97 -12.49 -23.37
N LEU A 163 -5.40 -13.58 -23.81
CA LEU A 163 -5.80 -14.93 -23.41
C LEU A 163 -4.98 -15.40 -22.20
N MET A 164 -5.43 -16.51 -21.60
CA MET A 164 -4.75 -17.24 -20.51
C MET A 164 -4.69 -18.70 -20.92
N ALA A 165 -3.52 -19.19 -21.29
CA ALA A 165 -3.33 -20.53 -21.91
C ALA A 165 -4.25 -20.77 -23.13
N GLY A 166 -4.40 -19.77 -23.99
CA GLY A 166 -5.24 -19.83 -25.19
C GLY A 166 -6.74 -19.64 -24.93
N GLN A 167 -7.19 -19.40 -23.70
CA GLN A 167 -8.60 -19.22 -23.32
C GLN A 167 -8.85 -17.82 -22.73
N MET A 168 -10.11 -17.36 -22.78
CA MET A 168 -10.50 -16.08 -22.17
C MET A 168 -10.58 -16.13 -20.65
N ILE A 169 -10.71 -17.31 -20.07
CA ILE A 169 -10.73 -17.59 -18.64
C ILE A 169 -9.68 -18.67 -18.41
N PRO A 170 -8.85 -18.57 -17.34
CA PRO A 170 -7.84 -19.57 -17.04
C PRO A 170 -8.48 -20.95 -16.88
N PRO A 171 -7.79 -22.04 -17.24
CA PRO A 171 -8.26 -23.40 -16.95
C PRO A 171 -8.41 -23.55 -15.43
N ASP A 172 -9.48 -24.22 -15.02
CA ASP A 172 -9.79 -24.50 -13.61
C ASP A 172 -9.80 -23.26 -12.68
N PRO A 173 -10.64 -22.24 -12.98
CA PRO A 173 -10.64 -21.00 -12.21
C PRO A 173 -11.22 -21.15 -10.80
N PHE A 174 -11.85 -22.28 -10.48
CA PHE A 174 -12.54 -22.56 -9.21
C PHE A 174 -12.07 -23.88 -8.58
N VAL A 175 -10.83 -23.87 -8.08
CA VAL A 175 -10.20 -25.07 -7.47
C VAL A 175 -10.46 -25.15 -5.96
N PHE A 176 -10.70 -24.02 -5.31
CA PHE A 176 -10.86 -23.94 -3.85
C PHE A 176 -12.33 -23.85 -3.43
N GLU A 177 -12.66 -24.52 -2.35
CA GLU A 177 -13.91 -24.34 -1.61
C GLU A 177 -13.66 -23.57 -0.31
N PRO A 178 -14.54 -22.64 0.08
CA PRO A 178 -15.67 -22.11 -0.68
C PRO A 178 -15.23 -21.25 -1.89
N ILE A 179 -16.08 -21.14 -2.92
CA ILE A 179 -15.77 -20.53 -4.23
C ILE A 179 -15.12 -19.15 -4.14
N TRP A 180 -15.50 -18.31 -3.15
CA TRP A 180 -14.94 -16.96 -3.00
C TRP A 180 -13.42 -16.96 -2.74
N ARG A 181 -12.84 -18.05 -2.22
CA ARG A 181 -11.38 -18.16 -2.00
C ARG A 181 -10.59 -18.09 -3.30
N ASN A 182 -11.16 -18.57 -4.41
CA ASN A 182 -10.49 -18.53 -5.71
C ASN A 182 -10.19 -17.11 -6.22
N PHE A 183 -10.94 -16.10 -5.76
CA PHE A 183 -10.69 -14.71 -6.12
C PHE A 183 -9.50 -14.09 -5.39
N PHE A 184 -9.00 -14.74 -4.34
CA PHE A 184 -7.94 -14.20 -3.49
C PHE A 184 -6.73 -15.12 -3.33
N GLU A 185 -6.90 -16.42 -3.54
CA GLU A 185 -5.93 -17.46 -3.21
C GLU A 185 -5.57 -18.37 -4.41
N ASN A 186 -6.34 -18.33 -5.52
CA ASN A 186 -6.01 -19.07 -6.72
C ASN A 186 -4.92 -18.34 -7.49
N ALA A 187 -3.82 -19.04 -7.79
CA ALA A 187 -2.64 -18.52 -8.51
C ALA A 187 -2.72 -18.84 -10.00
#